data_fa676994c168460791db6693517aa6f4
#
_entry.id   fa676994c168460791db6693517aa6f4
#
_cell.length_a   1.000
_cell.length_b   1.000
_cell.length_c   1.000
_cell.angle_alpha   90.00
_cell.angle_beta   90.00
_cell.angle_gamma   90.00
#
_symmetry.space_group_name_H-M   'P 1'
#
loop_
_entity.id
_entity.type
_entity.pdbx_description
1 polymer ?
#
loop_
_entity_poly.entity_id
_entity_poly.type
_entity_poly.pdbx_seq_one_letter_code
_entity_poly.pdbx_strand_id
1 'polypeptide(L)'
;MTYLGKGLSALKNRENKMISLSDQQLASMIDYIRDSKDILAFYIYGSYGTKYQTPLSDLDLAILPMPEAKLDLERELSIEAKLTDIGNSDHVNMVNLANVPLTLQMKVLEQGCLLYCADEILLADFTEKVIKLFCDFAPDLEAIYKDYDAGLREVYL
;
A
#
# COMPACT_ATOMS: atom_id res chain seq x y z
N MET A 1 12.82 3.48 -9.08
CA MET A 1 13.16 2.33 -8.23
C MET A 1 14.31 2.59 -7.28
N THR A 2 14.87 3.77 -7.34
CA THR A 2 15.92 4.24 -6.45
C THR A 2 15.50 4.43 -5.00
N TYR A 3 14.22 4.54 -4.73
CA TYR A 3 13.70 4.75 -3.37
C TYR A 3 13.81 3.52 -2.47
N LEU A 4 13.65 2.33 -3.03
CA LEU A 4 13.70 1.08 -2.28
C LEU A 4 15.13 0.62 -1.97
N GLY A 5 16.08 0.93 -2.82
CA GLY A 5 17.48 0.60 -2.59
C GLY A 5 18.07 1.23 -1.33
N LYS A 6 17.66 2.45 -1.02
CA LYS A 6 18.12 3.15 0.20
C LYS A 6 17.45 2.62 1.46
N GLY A 7 16.18 2.27 1.39
CA GLY A 7 15.45 1.67 2.51
C GLY A 7 15.95 0.27 2.84
N LEU A 8 16.18 -0.54 1.82
CA LEU A 8 16.65 -1.92 1.97
C LEU A 8 18.07 -2.01 2.55
N SER A 9 18.98 -1.11 2.17
CA SER A 9 20.33 -1.11 2.72
C SER A 9 20.36 -0.74 4.21
N ALA A 10 19.47 0.13 4.64
CA ALA A 10 19.32 0.49 6.05
C ALA A 10 18.73 -0.64 6.89
N LEU A 11 17.90 -1.50 6.29
CA LEU A 11 17.26 -2.63 6.96
C LEU A 11 18.18 -3.85 7.07
N LYS A 12 19.11 -4.02 6.13
CA LYS A 12 20.09 -5.12 6.18
C LYS A 12 20.99 -5.11 7.42
N ASN A 13 21.08 -3.98 8.09
CA ASN A 13 21.90 -3.82 9.29
C ASN A 13 21.13 -3.99 10.61
N ARG A 14 19.85 -4.33 10.55
CA ARG A 14 19.03 -4.53 11.76
C ARG A 14 18.73 -6.01 11.97
N GLU A 15 18.82 -6.43 13.22
CA GLU A 15 18.69 -7.83 13.61
C GLU A 15 17.44 -8.52 13.06
N ASN A 16 17.61 -9.72 12.65
CA ASN A 16 16.83 -10.82 12.06
C ASN A 16 15.32 -10.98 12.38
N LYS A 17 14.59 -9.97 12.84
CA LYS A 17 13.18 -10.10 13.19
C LYS A 17 12.23 -9.26 12.33
N MET A 18 12.74 -8.31 11.55
CA MET A 18 11.92 -7.48 10.67
C MET A 18 11.83 -8.08 9.29
N ILE A 19 10.68 -7.89 8.64
CA ILE A 19 10.52 -8.25 7.22
C ILE A 19 11.50 -7.41 6.41
N SER A 20 12.30 -8.08 5.62
CA SER A 20 13.24 -7.44 4.70
C SER A 20 13.21 -8.17 3.36
N LEU A 21 12.85 -7.45 2.31
CA LEU A 21 12.86 -7.97 0.95
C LEU A 21 14.23 -7.76 0.32
N SER A 22 14.77 -8.81 -0.32
CA SER A 22 15.92 -8.65 -1.18
C SER A 22 15.50 -7.94 -2.48
N ASP A 23 16.48 -7.36 -3.18
CA ASP A 23 16.24 -6.75 -4.49
C ASP A 23 15.66 -7.78 -5.48
N GLN A 24 16.05 -9.02 -5.37
CA GLN A 24 15.54 -10.12 -6.19
C GLN A 24 14.08 -10.46 -5.86
N GLN A 25 13.71 -10.50 -4.59
CA GLN A 25 12.33 -10.73 -4.17
C GLN A 25 11.42 -9.59 -4.66
N LEU A 26 11.86 -8.35 -4.52
CA LEU A 26 11.12 -7.21 -4.99
C LEU A 26 10.95 -7.21 -6.52
N ALA A 27 12.01 -7.52 -7.25
CA ALA A 27 11.94 -7.66 -8.71
C ALA A 27 10.97 -8.78 -9.12
N SER A 28 10.97 -9.89 -8.39
CA SER A 28 10.05 -11.01 -8.66
C SER A 28 8.59 -10.63 -8.41
N MET A 29 8.31 -9.85 -7.37
CA MET A 29 6.96 -9.31 -7.12
C MET A 29 6.50 -8.40 -8.26
N ILE A 30 7.37 -7.49 -8.68
CA ILE A 30 7.08 -6.55 -9.78
C ILE A 30 6.84 -7.30 -11.09
N ASP A 31 7.68 -8.29 -11.40
CA ASP A 31 7.53 -9.12 -12.60
C ASP A 31 6.22 -9.89 -12.60
N TYR A 32 5.85 -10.47 -11.46
CA TYR A 32 4.58 -11.17 -11.30
C TYR A 32 3.39 -10.25 -11.54
N ILE A 33 3.40 -9.06 -10.96
CA ILE A 33 2.32 -8.08 -11.14
C ILE A 33 2.25 -7.60 -12.58
N ARG A 34 3.38 -7.32 -13.20
CA ARG A 34 3.45 -6.91 -14.61
C ARG A 34 2.87 -7.96 -15.54
N ASP A 35 3.19 -9.22 -15.30
CA ASP A 35 2.72 -10.34 -16.12
C ASP A 35 1.24 -10.66 -15.90
N SER A 36 0.65 -10.16 -14.81
CA SER A 36 -0.74 -10.40 -14.45
C SER A 36 -1.76 -9.70 -15.37
N LYS A 37 -1.38 -8.64 -16.08
CA LYS A 37 -2.19 -7.92 -17.08
C LYS A 37 -3.46 -7.23 -16.57
N ASP A 38 -4.02 -7.67 -15.46
CA ASP A 38 -5.23 -7.11 -14.86
C ASP A 38 -4.94 -6.04 -13.78
N ILE A 39 -3.66 -5.74 -13.52
CA ILE A 39 -3.23 -4.78 -12.52
C ILE A 39 -2.68 -3.51 -13.20
N LEU A 40 -3.23 -2.37 -12.82
CA LEU A 40 -2.79 -1.05 -13.28
C LEU A 40 -1.57 -0.54 -12.52
N ALA A 41 -1.60 -0.65 -11.20
CA ALA A 41 -0.56 -0.11 -10.34
C ALA A 41 -0.30 -1.01 -9.13
N PHE A 42 0.93 -0.95 -8.62
CA PHE A 42 1.37 -1.73 -7.47
C PHE A 42 2.21 -0.85 -6.54
N TYR A 43 1.81 -0.79 -5.28
CA TYR A 43 2.42 0.05 -4.26
C TYR A 43 2.91 -0.77 -3.07
N ILE A 44 3.96 -0.28 -2.43
CA ILE A 44 4.31 -0.62 -1.05
C ILE A 44 4.05 0.61 -0.18
N TYR A 45 3.44 0.42 0.98
CA TYR A 45 3.09 1.52 1.86
C TYR A 45 3.24 1.12 3.33
N GLY A 46 2.83 1.98 4.25
CA GLY A 46 2.94 1.72 5.67
C GLY A 46 4.35 1.91 6.22
N SER A 47 4.68 1.17 7.27
CA SER A 47 5.93 1.35 8.01
C SER A 47 7.16 0.73 7.35
N TYR A 48 6.99 -0.14 6.36
CA TYR A 48 8.11 -0.84 5.72
C TYR A 48 9.15 0.14 5.16
N GLY A 49 10.40 -0.12 5.47
CA GLY A 49 11.52 0.72 5.01
C GLY A 49 11.62 2.07 5.71
N THR A 50 10.74 2.38 6.66
CA THR A 50 10.74 3.62 7.44
C THR A 50 11.31 3.40 8.83
N LYS A 51 11.60 4.51 9.53
CA LYS A 51 12.04 4.48 10.93
C LYS A 51 10.99 3.91 11.90
N TYR A 52 9.73 3.81 11.47
CA TYR A 52 8.64 3.29 12.27
C TYR A 52 8.47 1.78 12.14
N GLN A 53 9.21 1.13 11.25
CA GLN A 53 9.15 -0.31 11.10
C GLN A 53 9.65 -1.01 12.38
N THR A 54 8.88 -1.97 12.84
CA THR A 54 9.19 -2.80 14.02
C THR A 54 9.16 -4.28 13.64
N PRO A 55 9.65 -5.20 14.50
CA PRO A 55 9.51 -6.63 14.25
C PRO A 55 8.06 -7.12 14.13
N LEU A 56 7.10 -6.35 14.64
CA LEU A 56 5.66 -6.66 14.53
C LEU A 56 4.99 -6.02 13.32
N SER A 57 5.70 -5.18 12.56
CA SER A 57 5.16 -4.53 11.37
C SER A 57 4.99 -5.51 10.22
N ASP A 58 3.83 -5.47 9.58
CA ASP A 58 3.55 -6.22 8.36
C ASP A 58 4.13 -5.49 7.14
N LEU A 59 4.30 -6.23 6.06
CA LEU A 59 4.58 -5.67 4.74
C LEU A 59 3.25 -5.32 4.09
N ASP A 60 2.96 -4.04 3.97
CA ASP A 60 1.72 -3.55 3.40
C ASP A 60 1.87 -3.26 1.91
N LEU A 61 1.13 -4.00 1.11
CA LEU A 61 1.10 -3.88 -0.34
C LEU A 61 -0.29 -3.45 -0.81
N ALA A 62 -0.34 -2.67 -1.86
CA ALA A 62 -1.60 -2.27 -2.49
C ALA A 62 -1.53 -2.50 -3.99
N ILE A 63 -2.59 -3.06 -4.54
CA ILE A 63 -2.79 -3.20 -5.98
C ILE A 63 -3.97 -2.34 -6.41
N LEU A 64 -3.88 -1.76 -7.60
CA LEU A 64 -4.99 -1.10 -8.27
C LEU A 64 -5.29 -1.87 -9.54
N PRO A 65 -6.49 -2.46 -9.67
CA PRO A 65 -6.87 -3.16 -10.89
C PRO A 65 -6.99 -2.23 -12.09
N MET A 66 -6.82 -2.77 -13.28
CA MET A 66 -7.20 -2.06 -14.50
C MET A 66 -8.68 -1.69 -14.43
N PRO A 67 -9.10 -0.54 -14.99
CA PRO A 67 -10.50 -0.08 -14.87
C PRO A 67 -11.53 -1.08 -15.37
N GLU A 68 -11.17 -1.89 -16.36
CA GLU A 68 -12.06 -2.91 -16.94
C GLU A 68 -12.00 -4.25 -16.20
N ALA A 69 -10.96 -4.46 -15.41
CA ALA A 69 -10.76 -5.70 -14.67
C ALA A 69 -11.47 -5.59 -13.32
N LYS A 70 -12.45 -6.45 -13.11
CA LYS A 70 -13.07 -6.62 -11.80
C LYS A 70 -12.42 -7.83 -11.14
N LEU A 71 -11.54 -7.58 -10.19
CA LEU A 71 -10.94 -8.66 -9.42
C LEU A 71 -11.98 -9.21 -8.45
N ASP A 72 -12.27 -10.49 -8.56
CA ASP A 72 -13.05 -11.19 -7.55
C ASP A 72 -12.16 -11.54 -6.35
N LEU A 73 -12.79 -11.99 -5.27
CA LEU A 73 -12.09 -12.36 -4.04
C LEU A 73 -11.06 -13.48 -4.30
N GLU A 74 -11.41 -14.45 -5.12
CA GLU A 74 -10.52 -15.56 -5.46
C GLU A 74 -9.24 -15.07 -6.14
N ARG A 75 -9.37 -14.13 -7.08
CA ARG A 75 -8.21 -13.53 -7.76
C ARG A 75 -7.36 -12.70 -6.81
N GLU A 76 -7.97 -11.90 -5.95
CA GLU A 76 -7.24 -11.13 -4.93
C GLU A 76 -6.45 -12.04 -3.99
N LEU A 77 -7.07 -13.09 -3.50
CA LEU A 77 -6.42 -14.06 -2.63
C LEU A 77 -5.28 -14.80 -3.35
N SER A 78 -5.45 -15.10 -4.62
CA SER A 78 -4.40 -15.70 -5.45
C SER A 78 -3.18 -14.80 -5.59
N ILE A 79 -3.40 -13.51 -5.83
CA ILE A 79 -2.32 -12.52 -5.92
C ILE A 79 -1.61 -12.37 -4.57
N GLU A 80 -2.37 -12.23 -3.50
CA GLU A 80 -1.82 -12.10 -2.14
C GLU A 80 -0.99 -13.33 -1.76
N ALA A 81 -1.50 -14.53 -2.05
CA ALA A 81 -0.78 -15.78 -1.79
C ALA A 81 0.54 -15.83 -2.56
N LYS A 82 0.54 -15.39 -3.81
CA LYS A 82 1.76 -15.38 -4.62
C LYS A 82 2.78 -14.36 -4.10
N LEU A 83 2.32 -13.17 -3.71
CA LEU A 83 3.20 -12.15 -3.13
C LEU A 83 3.75 -12.58 -1.77
N THR A 84 2.94 -13.24 -0.96
CA THR A 84 3.36 -13.84 0.31
C THR A 84 4.44 -14.89 0.10
N ASP A 85 4.26 -15.73 -0.90
CA ASP A 85 5.21 -16.79 -1.26
C ASP A 85 6.55 -16.18 -1.73
N ILE A 86 6.51 -15.19 -2.61
CA ILE A 86 7.70 -14.48 -3.08
C ILE A 86 8.41 -13.77 -1.90
N GLY A 87 7.66 -13.13 -1.03
CA GLY A 87 8.19 -12.43 0.14
C GLY A 87 8.69 -13.37 1.24
N ASN A 88 8.35 -14.64 1.16
CA ASN A 88 8.71 -15.66 2.13
C ASN A 88 8.38 -15.26 3.57
N SER A 89 7.19 -14.69 3.78
CA SER A 89 6.73 -14.21 5.09
C SER A 89 5.21 -14.28 5.18
N ASP A 90 4.71 -14.74 6.31
CA ASP A 90 3.28 -14.74 6.62
C ASP A 90 2.73 -13.35 6.96
N HIS A 91 3.61 -12.37 7.09
CA HIS A 91 3.27 -10.99 7.47
C HIS A 91 3.14 -10.08 6.26
N VAL A 92 2.71 -10.60 5.13
CA VAL A 92 2.37 -9.81 3.94
C VAL A 92 0.88 -9.53 3.94
N ASN A 93 0.52 -8.27 3.85
CA ASN A 93 -0.86 -7.80 3.77
C ASN A 93 -1.07 -7.04 2.47
N MET A 94 -2.04 -7.47 1.67
CA MET A 94 -2.35 -6.82 0.40
C MET A 94 -3.77 -6.29 0.40
N VAL A 95 -3.94 -5.07 -0.07
CA VAL A 95 -5.26 -4.47 -0.25
C VAL A 95 -5.52 -4.16 -1.73
N ASN A 96 -6.77 -4.22 -2.12
CA ASN A 96 -7.25 -3.71 -3.40
C ASN A 96 -7.59 -2.23 -3.23
N LEU A 97 -6.79 -1.36 -3.83
CA LEU A 97 -6.91 0.09 -3.65
C LEU A 97 -8.24 0.65 -4.14
N ALA A 98 -8.91 -0.04 -5.07
CA ALA A 98 -10.24 0.36 -5.54
C ALA A 98 -11.35 0.15 -4.50
N ASN A 99 -11.15 -0.72 -3.53
CA ASN A 99 -12.17 -1.15 -2.56
C ASN A 99 -11.92 -0.70 -1.13
N VAL A 100 -10.83 0.01 -0.88
CA VAL A 100 -10.52 0.50 0.47
C VAL A 100 -11.15 1.88 0.72
N PRO A 101 -11.31 2.30 1.99
CA PRO A 101 -11.82 3.62 2.31
C PRO A 101 -10.99 4.74 1.69
N LEU A 102 -11.63 5.86 1.42
CA LEU A 102 -11.03 7.04 0.79
C LEU A 102 -9.77 7.54 1.52
N THR A 103 -9.78 7.49 2.85
CA THR A 103 -8.62 7.87 3.67
C THR A 103 -7.40 7.00 3.42
N LEU A 104 -7.62 5.69 3.24
CA LEU A 104 -6.53 4.77 2.92
C LEU A 104 -6.07 4.93 1.47
N GLN A 105 -7.00 5.13 0.53
CA GLN A 105 -6.64 5.45 -0.86
C GLN A 105 -5.71 6.66 -0.92
N MET A 106 -6.08 7.72 -0.22
CA MET A 106 -5.29 8.96 -0.18
C MET A 106 -3.93 8.74 0.47
N LYS A 107 -3.88 7.99 1.56
CA LYS A 107 -2.64 7.66 2.25
C LYS A 107 -1.67 6.90 1.34
N VAL A 108 -2.15 5.90 0.62
CA VAL A 108 -1.32 5.11 -0.30
C VAL A 108 -0.81 5.97 -1.45
N LEU A 109 -1.68 6.79 -2.06
CA LEU A 109 -1.29 7.67 -3.17
C LEU A 109 -0.30 8.75 -2.75
N GLU A 110 -0.41 9.29 -1.54
CA GLU A 110 0.46 10.35 -1.05
C GLU A 110 1.78 9.83 -0.49
N GLN A 111 1.75 8.77 0.31
CA GLN A 111 2.89 8.29 1.09
C GLN A 111 3.46 6.97 0.59
N GLY A 112 2.71 6.23 -0.21
CA GLY A 112 3.14 4.94 -0.75
C GLY A 112 4.23 5.09 -1.80
N CYS A 113 5.00 4.03 -1.99
CA CYS A 113 5.99 3.92 -3.04
C CYS A 113 5.43 3.13 -4.21
N LEU A 114 5.33 3.76 -5.37
CA LEU A 114 4.87 3.12 -6.59
C LEU A 114 5.97 2.18 -7.11
N LEU A 115 5.67 0.89 -7.17
CA LEU A 115 6.60 -0.14 -7.65
C LEU A 115 6.41 -0.44 -9.12
N TYR A 116 5.17 -0.35 -9.62
CA TYR A 116 4.82 -0.67 -10.99
C TYR A 116 3.58 0.10 -11.41
N CYS A 117 3.56 0.56 -12.65
CA CYS A 117 2.41 1.19 -13.28
C CYS A 117 2.34 0.78 -14.76
N ALA A 118 1.20 0.22 -15.15
CA ALA A 118 0.98 -0.21 -16.54
C ALA A 118 0.63 0.95 -17.47
N ASP A 119 -0.08 1.96 -16.96
CA ASP A 119 -0.55 3.12 -17.73
C ASP A 119 -0.63 4.34 -16.81
N GLU A 120 0.27 5.29 -17.04
CA GLU A 120 0.38 6.50 -16.21
C GLU A 120 -0.86 7.41 -16.34
N ILE A 121 -1.51 7.43 -17.49
CA ILE A 121 -2.70 8.24 -17.73
C ILE A 121 -3.86 7.70 -16.91
N LEU A 122 -4.08 6.40 -16.95
CA LEU A 122 -5.14 5.75 -16.16
C LEU A 122 -4.89 5.92 -14.65
N LEU A 123 -3.65 5.85 -14.22
CA LEU A 123 -3.30 6.08 -12.81
C LEU A 123 -3.53 7.55 -12.42
N ALA A 124 -3.19 8.48 -13.30
CA ALA A 124 -3.46 9.90 -13.07
C ALA A 124 -4.96 10.19 -12.96
N ASP A 125 -5.78 9.57 -13.80
CA ASP A 125 -7.25 9.68 -13.74
C ASP A 125 -7.79 9.17 -12.41
N PHE A 126 -7.32 8.02 -11.94
CA PHE A 126 -7.70 7.47 -10.64
C PHE A 126 -7.28 8.40 -9.50
N THR A 127 -6.05 8.88 -9.54
CA THR A 127 -5.49 9.79 -8.52
C THR A 127 -6.29 11.09 -8.45
N GLU A 128 -6.60 11.69 -9.59
CA GLU A 128 -7.42 12.90 -9.66
C GLU A 128 -8.80 12.68 -9.04
N LYS A 129 -9.44 11.57 -9.35
CA LYS A 129 -10.75 11.21 -8.80
C LYS A 129 -10.69 11.09 -7.27
N VAL A 130 -9.68 10.41 -6.74
CA VAL A 130 -9.48 10.24 -5.30
C VAL A 130 -9.24 11.60 -4.63
N ILE A 131 -8.39 12.44 -5.20
CA ILE A 131 -8.08 13.76 -4.66
C ILE A 131 -9.34 14.63 -4.63
N LYS A 132 -10.14 14.65 -5.69
CA LYS A 132 -11.41 15.39 -5.73
C LYS A 132 -12.37 14.94 -4.66
N LEU A 133 -12.57 13.63 -4.51
CA LEU A 133 -13.43 13.07 -3.48
C LEU A 133 -12.91 13.42 -2.08
N PHE A 134 -11.62 13.29 -1.86
CA PHE A 134 -11.00 13.62 -0.57
C PHE A 134 -11.18 15.09 -0.22
N CYS A 135 -10.98 16.01 -1.16
CA CYS A 135 -11.17 17.44 -0.95
C CYS A 135 -12.63 17.77 -0.63
N ASP A 136 -13.59 17.10 -1.25
CA ASP A 136 -15.02 17.29 -0.98
C ASP A 136 -15.41 16.82 0.42
N PHE A 137 -14.79 15.76 0.92
CA PHE A 137 -15.08 15.18 2.25
C PHE A 137 -14.15 15.68 3.36
N ALA A 138 -13.08 16.39 3.07
CA ALA A 138 -12.11 16.82 4.07
C ALA A 138 -12.71 17.64 5.21
N PRO A 139 -13.64 18.61 4.98
CA PRO A 139 -14.27 19.34 6.06
C PRO A 139 -15.06 18.46 7.02
N ASP A 140 -15.76 17.45 6.49
CA ASP A 140 -16.55 16.49 7.29
C ASP A 140 -15.64 15.59 8.10
N LEU A 141 -14.53 15.14 7.52
CA LEU A 141 -13.53 14.34 8.22
C LEU A 141 -12.87 15.10 9.36
N GLU A 142 -12.55 16.38 9.16
CA GLU A 142 -12.00 17.23 10.22
C GLU A 142 -12.97 17.36 11.39
N ALA A 143 -14.26 17.56 11.13
CA ALA A 143 -15.29 17.62 12.16
C ALA A 143 -15.36 16.33 12.96
N ILE A 144 -15.33 15.17 12.28
CA ILE A 144 -15.35 13.85 12.92
C ILE A 144 -14.11 13.65 13.80
N TYR A 145 -12.93 14.01 13.31
CA TYR A 145 -11.69 13.88 14.11
C TYR A 145 -11.67 14.81 15.32
N LYS A 146 -12.17 16.03 15.19
CA LYS A 146 -12.30 16.95 16.32
C LYS A 146 -13.23 16.43 17.39
N ASP A 147 -14.38 15.88 17.01
CA ASP A 147 -15.33 15.28 17.92
C ASP A 147 -14.73 14.06 18.62
N TYR A 148 -13.98 13.24 17.89
CA TYR A 148 -13.29 12.09 18.45
C TYR A 148 -12.20 12.48 19.46
N ASP A 149 -11.39 13.49 19.13
CA ASP A 149 -10.36 14.01 20.02
C ASP A 149 -10.96 14.63 21.28
N ALA A 150 -12.06 15.38 21.15
CA ALA A 150 -12.78 15.95 22.27
C ALA A 150 -13.33 14.84 23.19
N GLY A 151 -13.92 13.79 22.61
CA GLY A 151 -14.40 12.62 23.35
C GLY A 151 -13.29 11.89 24.10
N LEU A 152 -12.12 11.72 23.48
CA LEU A 152 -10.96 11.13 24.14
C LEU A 152 -10.43 11.98 25.31
N ARG A 153 -10.42 13.30 25.14
CA ARG A 153 -9.99 14.22 26.21
C ARG A 153 -10.93 14.19 27.42
N GLU A 154 -12.23 14.08 27.19
CA GLU A 154 -13.22 13.94 28.27
C GLU A 154 -13.06 12.63 29.05
N VAL A 155 -12.65 11.54 28.38
CA VAL A 155 -12.54 10.20 28.99
C VAL A 155 -11.18 9.99 29.68
N TYR A 156 -10.10 10.56 29.13
CA TYR A 156 -8.72 10.25 29.58
C TYR A 156 -7.97 11.42 30.21
N LEU A 157 -8.54 12.60 30.20
CA LEU A 157 -8.01 13.78 30.86
C LEU A 157 -8.98 14.30 31.91
#